data_b4a0874fd69e89bcc19bb83e12d44e11
#
_entry.id   b4a0874fd69e89bcc19bb83e12d44e11
#
_cell.length_a   1.000
_cell.length_b   1.000
_cell.length_c   1.000
_cell.angle_alpha   90.00
_cell.angle_beta   90.00
_cell.angle_gamma   90.00
#
_symmetry.space_group_name_H-M   'P 1'
#
loop_
_entity.id
_entity.type
_entity.pdbx_description
1 polymer ?
#
loop_
_entity_poly.entity_id
_entity_poly.type
_entity_poly.pdbx_seq_one_letter_code
_entity_poly.pdbx_strand_id
1 'polypeptide(L)'
;MDSFIGWVGGKKLLRDTIISNFPETFGRYVEVFGGAGWVLFRKPQEKGQLEVYNDFDSNLVNLYRCVKYHPEALEKELSYIVQSSELFYDFKEQLHMRGLTDIQRAARYFYLIKMSFGCKKDSFATRPKNISRSLERFAEIQ
;
A
#
# COMPACT_ATOMS: atom_id res chain seq x y z
N MET A 1 3.79 -8.10 11.23
CA MET A 1 3.88 -6.69 10.80
C MET A 1 2.49 -6.16 10.45
N ASP A 2 2.26 -4.86 10.52
CA ASP A 2 0.98 -4.24 10.09
C ASP A 2 1.15 -3.60 8.70
N SER A 3 0.05 -3.55 7.93
CA SER A 3 0.06 -2.83 6.64
C SER A 3 0.44 -1.35 6.81
N PHE A 4 1.18 -0.81 5.88
CA PHE A 4 1.62 0.59 5.86
C PHE A 4 0.57 1.56 5.30
N ILE A 5 -0.53 1.03 4.75
CA ILE A 5 -1.66 1.83 4.24
C ILE A 5 -2.96 1.48 4.96
N GLY A 6 -3.85 2.47 5.05
CA GLY A 6 -5.26 2.24 5.35
C GLY A 6 -6.02 1.83 4.08
N TRP A 7 -7.05 1.03 4.22
CA TRP A 7 -7.87 0.57 3.10
C TRP A 7 -9.33 0.42 3.50
N VAL A 8 -10.23 0.88 2.65
CA VAL A 8 -11.68 0.72 2.88
C VAL A 8 -12.05 -0.75 2.74
N GLY A 9 -12.77 -1.30 3.72
CA GLY A 9 -13.09 -2.74 3.74
C GLY A 9 -11.90 -3.65 4.08
N GLY A 10 -10.79 -3.08 4.56
CA GLY A 10 -9.60 -3.85 4.95
C GLY A 10 -9.88 -4.82 6.10
N LYS A 11 -9.25 -5.99 6.03
CA LYS A 11 -9.44 -7.12 6.97
C LYS A 11 -8.67 -6.97 8.30
N LYS A 12 -8.35 -5.73 8.71
CA LYS A 12 -7.53 -5.47 9.91
C LYS A 12 -8.08 -6.16 11.17
N LEU A 13 -9.39 -6.08 11.39
CA LEU A 13 -10.04 -6.66 12.57
C LEU A 13 -10.21 -8.18 12.47
N LEU A 14 -10.26 -8.73 11.27
CA LEU A 14 -10.50 -10.15 11.03
C LEU A 14 -9.22 -10.96 10.79
N ARG A 15 -8.07 -10.29 10.61
CA ARG A 15 -6.81 -10.92 10.18
C ARG A 15 -6.36 -12.06 11.10
N ASP A 16 -6.44 -11.87 12.42
CA ASP A 16 -5.99 -12.87 13.37
C ASP A 16 -6.95 -14.08 13.38
N THR A 17 -8.27 -13.85 13.27
CA THR A 17 -9.27 -14.91 13.10
C THR A 17 -9.08 -15.67 11.79
N ILE A 18 -8.78 -14.99 10.69
CA ILE A 18 -8.51 -15.62 9.40
C ILE A 18 -7.28 -16.52 9.51
N ILE A 19 -6.19 -16.01 10.09
CA ILE A 19 -4.94 -16.76 10.25
C ILE A 19 -5.12 -17.98 11.15
N SER A 20 -5.89 -17.87 12.22
CA SER A 20 -6.16 -18.99 13.13
C SER A 20 -6.94 -20.15 12.48
N ASN A 21 -7.57 -19.93 11.34
CA ASN A 21 -8.26 -20.95 10.55
C ASN A 21 -7.42 -21.48 9.38
N PHE A 22 -6.15 -21.12 9.27
CA PHE A 22 -5.28 -21.68 8.25
C PHE A 22 -4.99 -23.17 8.55
N PRO A 23 -4.76 -23.99 7.51
CA PRO A 23 -4.21 -25.34 7.71
C PRO A 23 -2.87 -25.27 8.45
N GLU A 24 -2.54 -26.31 9.21
CA GLU A 24 -1.25 -26.37 9.93
C GLU A 24 -0.04 -26.27 8.98
N THR A 25 -0.17 -26.83 7.78
CA THR A 25 0.88 -26.79 6.76
C THR A 25 0.30 -26.51 5.38
N PHE A 26 0.92 -25.60 4.65
CA PHE A 26 0.59 -25.29 3.25
C PHE A 26 1.79 -24.68 2.54
N GLY A 27 2.01 -25.08 1.29
CA GLY A 27 3.15 -24.62 0.49
C GLY A 27 2.92 -23.30 -0.25
N ARG A 28 1.67 -22.86 -0.35
CA ARG A 28 1.31 -21.64 -1.10
C ARG A 28 0.24 -20.84 -0.37
N TYR A 29 0.47 -19.53 -0.27
CA TYR A 29 -0.52 -18.56 0.18
C TYR A 29 -0.89 -17.63 -0.98
N VAL A 30 -2.17 -17.45 -1.23
CA VAL A 30 -2.66 -16.55 -2.29
C VAL A 30 -3.70 -15.61 -1.72
N GLU A 31 -3.42 -14.31 -1.72
CA GLU A 31 -4.38 -13.27 -1.35
C GLU A 31 -4.97 -12.66 -2.63
N VAL A 32 -6.17 -13.10 -3.02
CA VAL A 32 -6.79 -12.80 -4.33
C VAL A 32 -7.32 -11.37 -4.39
N PHE A 33 -7.86 -10.85 -3.29
CA PHE A 33 -8.36 -9.48 -3.12
C PHE A 33 -7.58 -8.82 -1.99
N GLY A 34 -6.31 -8.53 -2.27
CA GLY A 34 -5.32 -8.21 -1.25
C GLY A 34 -5.60 -6.91 -0.52
N GLY A 35 -6.04 -5.85 -1.22
CA GLY A 35 -6.22 -4.54 -0.62
C GLY A 35 -4.98 -4.10 0.14
N ALA A 36 -5.13 -3.72 1.39
CA ALA A 36 -3.98 -3.34 2.23
C ALA A 36 -3.11 -4.53 2.70
N GLY A 37 -3.36 -5.77 2.27
CA GLY A 37 -2.53 -6.93 2.62
C GLY A 37 -2.51 -7.28 4.12
N TRP A 38 -3.58 -6.99 4.85
CA TRP A 38 -3.60 -7.15 6.30
C TRP A 38 -3.33 -8.58 6.77
N VAL A 39 -3.76 -9.58 6.02
CA VAL A 39 -3.52 -10.99 6.33
C VAL A 39 -2.10 -11.38 5.90
N LEU A 40 -1.70 -11.01 4.69
CA LEU A 40 -0.36 -11.27 4.14
C LEU A 40 0.75 -10.77 5.08
N PHE A 41 0.65 -9.52 5.54
CA PHE A 41 1.65 -8.92 6.42
C PHE A 41 1.59 -9.44 7.87
N ARG A 42 0.45 -9.97 8.29
CA ARG A 42 0.28 -10.45 9.67
C ARG A 42 0.61 -11.93 9.84
N LYS A 43 0.39 -12.76 8.82
CA LYS A 43 0.69 -14.18 8.91
C LYS A 43 2.18 -14.43 9.20
N PRO A 44 2.53 -15.52 9.89
CA PRO A 44 3.92 -15.93 10.01
C PRO A 44 4.57 -16.14 8.65
N GLN A 45 5.82 -15.71 8.51
CA GLN A 45 6.62 -16.03 7.33
C GLN A 45 7.18 -17.44 7.46
N GLU A 46 7.01 -18.25 6.42
CA GLU A 46 7.55 -19.61 6.37
C GLU A 46 8.56 -19.73 5.22
N LYS A 47 9.73 -20.26 5.54
CA LYS A 47 10.79 -20.45 4.54
C LYS A 47 10.34 -21.43 3.46
N GLY A 48 10.45 -21.01 2.21
CA GLY A 48 10.06 -21.82 1.04
C GLY A 48 8.58 -21.76 0.68
N GLN A 49 7.76 -21.03 1.43
CA GLN A 49 6.37 -20.80 1.10
C GLN A 49 6.27 -19.79 -0.07
N LEU A 50 5.48 -20.13 -1.09
CA LEU A 50 5.17 -19.21 -2.18
C LEU A 50 4.03 -18.28 -1.74
N GLU A 51 4.30 -16.98 -1.71
CA GLU A 51 3.30 -15.95 -1.42
C GLU A 51 2.91 -15.22 -2.70
N VAL A 52 1.61 -15.14 -2.97
CA VAL A 52 1.05 -14.42 -4.12
C VAL A 52 0.08 -13.36 -3.62
N TYR A 53 0.39 -12.12 -3.93
CA TYR A 53 -0.52 -10.99 -3.71
C TYR A 53 -1.16 -10.61 -5.04
N ASN A 54 -2.49 -10.53 -5.06
CA ASN A 54 -3.26 -10.09 -6.21
C ASN A 54 -4.32 -9.07 -5.77
N ASP A 55 -4.51 -8.04 -6.58
CA ASP A 55 -5.59 -7.08 -6.44
C ASP A 55 -6.02 -6.58 -7.82
N PHE A 56 -7.27 -6.16 -7.94
CA PHE A 56 -7.80 -5.57 -9.16
C PHE A 56 -7.22 -4.18 -9.44
N ASP A 57 -6.90 -3.41 -8.39
CA ASP A 57 -6.32 -2.08 -8.51
C ASP A 57 -4.84 -2.16 -8.88
N SER A 58 -4.55 -1.96 -10.16
CA SER A 58 -3.18 -2.00 -10.70
C SER A 58 -2.25 -0.95 -10.07
N ASN A 59 -2.77 0.19 -9.62
CA ASN A 59 -1.97 1.20 -8.93
C ASN A 59 -1.55 0.71 -7.53
N LEU A 60 -2.43 -0.04 -6.86
CA LEU A 60 -2.10 -0.67 -5.59
C LEU A 60 -1.02 -1.73 -5.76
N VAL A 61 -1.15 -2.60 -6.74
CA VAL A 61 -0.12 -3.61 -7.07
C VAL A 61 1.21 -2.95 -7.41
N ASN A 62 1.18 -1.87 -8.22
CA ASN A 62 2.37 -1.10 -8.55
C ASN A 62 3.01 -0.46 -7.30
N LEU A 63 2.21 0.07 -6.38
CA LEU A 63 2.71 0.59 -5.10
C LEU A 63 3.48 -0.48 -4.31
N TYR A 64 2.90 -1.68 -4.16
CA TYR A 64 3.58 -2.78 -3.46
C TYR A 64 4.87 -3.23 -4.16
N ARG A 65 4.88 -3.28 -5.49
CA ARG A 65 6.10 -3.56 -6.26
C ARG A 65 7.19 -2.52 -6.01
N CYS A 66 6.85 -1.23 -6.03
CA CYS A 66 7.80 -0.15 -5.78
C CYS A 66 8.32 -0.16 -4.34
N VAL A 67 7.46 -0.43 -3.35
CA VAL A 67 7.89 -0.59 -1.95
C VAL A 67 8.87 -1.76 -1.80
N LYS A 68 8.63 -2.87 -2.49
CA LYS A 68 9.48 -4.06 -2.40
C LYS A 68 10.81 -3.92 -3.12
N TYR A 69 10.81 -3.35 -4.32
CA TYR A 69 11.98 -3.38 -5.21
C TYR A 69 12.70 -2.03 -5.35
N HIS A 70 12.03 -0.92 -5.02
CA HIS A 70 12.55 0.44 -5.20
C HIS A 70 12.20 1.37 -4.02
N PRO A 71 12.37 0.93 -2.75
CA PRO A 71 11.92 1.71 -1.59
C PRO A 71 12.61 3.08 -1.52
N GLU A 72 13.92 3.14 -1.72
CA GLU A 72 14.69 4.39 -1.65
C GLU A 72 14.27 5.42 -2.72
N ALA A 73 14.01 4.95 -3.94
CA ALA A 73 13.55 5.83 -5.02
C ALA A 73 12.13 6.34 -4.76
N LEU A 74 11.26 5.50 -4.19
CA LEU A 74 9.91 5.90 -3.78
C LEU A 74 9.94 6.91 -2.62
N GLU A 75 10.78 6.68 -1.62
CA GLU A 75 11.00 7.62 -0.51
C GLU A 75 11.49 8.97 -0.99
N LYS A 76 12.46 8.97 -1.89
CA LYS A 76 13.00 10.18 -2.50
C LYS A 76 11.91 10.96 -3.24
N GLU A 77 11.11 10.30 -4.07
CA GLU A 77 10.00 10.93 -4.79
C GLU A 77 8.99 11.54 -3.80
N LEU A 78 8.62 10.82 -2.76
CA LEU A 78 7.68 11.28 -1.73
C LEU A 78 8.21 12.44 -0.90
N SER A 79 9.52 12.55 -0.69
CA SER A 79 10.16 13.61 0.11
C SER A 79 10.00 15.00 -0.52
N TYR A 80 9.81 15.09 -1.83
CA TYR A 80 9.61 16.35 -2.55
C TYR A 80 8.14 16.78 -2.62
N ILE A 81 7.20 15.93 -2.19
CA ILE A 81 5.77 16.20 -2.29
C ILE A 81 5.30 16.97 -1.06
N VAL A 82 4.85 18.19 -1.24
CA VAL A 82 4.22 18.99 -0.17
C VAL A 82 2.74 18.62 -0.01
N GLN A 83 2.20 18.85 1.19
CA GLN A 83 0.77 18.66 1.44
C GLN A 83 -0.02 19.83 0.83
N SER A 84 -0.80 19.54 -0.18
CA SER A 84 -1.59 20.53 -0.92
C SER A 84 -2.87 19.90 -1.44
N SER A 85 -3.98 20.64 -1.32
CA SER A 85 -5.25 20.26 -1.94
C SER A 85 -5.15 20.25 -3.46
N GLU A 86 -4.47 21.24 -4.05
CA GLU A 86 -4.25 21.34 -5.49
C GLU A 86 -3.49 20.09 -5.98
N LEU A 87 -2.34 19.77 -5.39
CA LEU A 87 -1.58 18.58 -5.74
C LEU A 87 -2.38 17.27 -5.58
N PHE A 88 -3.29 17.21 -4.60
CA PHE A 88 -4.13 16.05 -4.44
C PHE A 88 -5.02 15.81 -5.68
N TYR A 89 -5.67 16.85 -6.17
CA TYR A 89 -6.53 16.74 -7.35
C TYR A 89 -5.73 16.57 -8.63
N ASP A 90 -4.58 17.25 -8.77
CA ASP A 90 -3.66 17.04 -9.89
C ASP A 90 -3.17 15.58 -9.96
N PHE A 91 -2.78 15.00 -8.83
CA PHE A 91 -2.33 13.61 -8.78
C PHE A 91 -3.46 12.63 -9.10
N LYS A 92 -4.69 12.96 -8.68
CA LYS A 92 -5.86 12.15 -9.01
C LYS A 92 -6.09 12.09 -10.53
N GLU A 93 -5.99 13.21 -11.22
CA GLU A 93 -6.05 13.30 -12.69
C GLU A 93 -4.87 12.57 -13.36
N GLN A 94 -3.65 12.79 -12.87
CA GLN A 94 -2.44 12.22 -13.44
C GLN A 94 -2.39 10.69 -13.40
N LEU A 95 -3.05 10.03 -12.45
CA LEU A 95 -3.12 8.57 -12.41
C LEU A 95 -3.83 7.96 -13.63
N HIS A 96 -4.63 8.73 -14.34
CA HIS A 96 -5.30 8.32 -15.57
C HIS A 96 -4.51 8.66 -16.83
N MET A 97 -3.39 9.39 -16.70
CA MET A 97 -2.54 9.80 -17.81
C MET A 97 -1.43 8.80 -18.09
N ARG A 98 -0.94 8.77 -19.32
CA ARG A 98 0.28 8.04 -19.70
C ARG A 98 1.52 8.90 -19.41
N GLY A 99 2.67 8.25 -19.26
CA GLY A 99 3.98 8.92 -19.16
C GLY A 99 4.56 9.01 -17.74
N LEU A 100 3.82 8.63 -16.70
CA LEU A 100 4.39 8.45 -15.37
C LEU A 100 5.27 7.21 -15.32
N THR A 101 6.42 7.31 -14.66
CA THR A 101 7.18 6.13 -14.25
C THR A 101 6.42 5.35 -13.18
N ASP A 102 6.76 4.08 -12.98
CA ASP A 102 6.13 3.26 -11.93
C ASP A 102 6.32 3.87 -10.53
N ILE A 103 7.49 4.45 -10.27
CA ILE A 103 7.81 5.11 -8.99
C ILE A 103 6.96 6.37 -8.81
N GLN A 104 6.86 7.22 -9.83
CA GLN A 104 6.02 8.43 -9.78
C GLN A 104 4.55 8.08 -9.56
N ARG A 105 4.05 7.06 -10.25
CA ARG A 105 2.69 6.57 -10.10
C ARG A 105 2.45 6.02 -8.69
N ALA A 106 3.38 5.24 -8.16
CA ALA A 106 3.31 4.72 -6.80
C ALA A 106 3.30 5.84 -5.75
N ALA A 107 4.15 6.85 -5.90
CA ALA A 107 4.22 7.99 -5.00
C ALA A 107 2.90 8.79 -4.99
N ARG A 108 2.34 9.11 -6.17
CA ARG A 108 1.06 9.81 -6.29
C ARG A 108 -0.08 9.00 -5.70
N TYR A 109 -0.14 7.70 -6.00
CA TYR A 109 -1.16 6.82 -5.47
C TYR A 109 -1.08 6.70 -3.94
N PHE A 110 0.12 6.55 -3.38
CA PHE A 110 0.33 6.54 -1.94
C PHE A 110 -0.09 7.86 -1.29
N TYR A 111 0.27 9.00 -1.89
CA TYR A 111 -0.15 10.32 -1.44
C TYR A 111 -1.68 10.43 -1.38
N LEU A 112 -2.39 10.00 -2.43
CA LEU A 112 -3.85 10.01 -2.46
C LEU A 112 -4.47 9.18 -1.33
N ILE A 113 -3.94 8.01 -1.04
CA ILE A 113 -4.40 7.18 0.08
C ILE A 113 -4.19 7.92 1.41
N LYS A 114 -3.01 8.49 1.62
CA LYS A 114 -2.63 9.13 2.89
C LYS A 114 -3.34 10.45 3.11
N MET A 115 -3.55 11.23 2.07
CA MET A 115 -4.11 12.57 2.13
C MET A 115 -5.63 12.61 1.86
N SER A 116 -6.30 11.48 1.85
CA SER A 116 -7.75 11.40 1.68
C SER A 116 -8.49 11.08 2.98
N PHE A 117 -9.72 11.55 3.07
CA PHE A 117 -10.63 11.15 4.14
C PHE A 117 -10.93 9.65 4.05
N GLY A 118 -10.71 8.92 5.15
CA GLY A 118 -10.97 7.48 5.20
C GLY A 118 -10.21 6.62 4.20
N CYS A 119 -9.13 7.13 3.61
CA CYS A 119 -8.31 6.44 2.58
C CYS A 119 -9.09 6.12 1.29
N LYS A 120 -10.19 6.85 1.01
CA LYS A 120 -11.05 6.63 -0.16
C LYS A 120 -10.49 7.23 -1.45
N LYS A 121 -9.53 8.12 -1.39
CA LYS A 121 -8.94 8.86 -2.52
C LYS A 121 -9.92 9.81 -3.24
N ASP A 122 -11.04 10.15 -2.60
CA ASP A 122 -12.08 10.97 -3.21
C ASP A 122 -11.93 12.45 -2.90
N SER A 123 -11.61 12.79 -1.66
CA SER A 123 -11.49 14.15 -1.18
C SER A 123 -10.26 14.34 -0.30
N PHE A 124 -9.64 15.51 -0.44
CA PHE A 124 -8.48 15.90 0.34
C PHE A 124 -8.82 16.01 1.83
N ALA A 125 -7.93 15.53 2.70
CA ALA A 125 -8.05 15.62 4.14
C ALA A 125 -6.87 16.37 4.75
N THR A 126 -7.15 17.41 5.52
CA THR A 126 -6.16 18.30 6.14
C THR A 126 -5.53 17.74 7.44
N ARG A 127 -5.72 16.45 7.75
CA ARG A 127 -5.12 15.88 8.96
C ARG A 127 -3.60 15.81 8.81
N PRO A 128 -2.83 16.15 9.87
CA PRO A 128 -1.39 15.97 9.87
C PRO A 128 -1.08 14.47 9.83
N LYS A 129 -1.03 13.92 8.62
CA LYS A 129 -0.57 12.56 8.37
C LYS A 129 0.90 12.66 8.01
N ASN A 130 1.73 12.18 8.88
CA ASN A 130 3.16 12.15 8.62
C ASN A 130 3.46 11.07 7.58
N ILE A 131 3.67 11.49 6.32
CA ILE A 131 4.11 10.61 5.23
C ILE A 131 5.44 9.98 5.63
N SER A 132 6.37 10.73 6.22
CA SER A 132 7.67 10.26 6.67
C SER A 132 7.57 9.04 7.62
N ARG A 133 6.64 9.05 8.56
CA ARG A 133 6.44 7.93 9.49
C ARG A 133 5.96 6.64 8.81
N SER A 134 5.37 6.76 7.63
CA SER A 134 4.96 5.60 6.83
C SER A 134 6.11 5.06 5.99
N LEU A 135 7.10 5.91 5.68
CA LEU A 135 8.29 5.53 4.93
C LEU A 135 9.21 4.62 5.76
N GLU A 136 9.32 4.86 7.06
CA GLU A 136 10.07 4.00 7.99
C GLU A 136 9.62 2.53 7.91
N ARG A 137 8.34 2.30 7.59
CA ARG A 137 7.77 0.96 7.42
C ARG A 137 8.13 0.27 6.11
N PHE A 138 8.59 1.00 5.11
CA PHE A 138 9.01 0.37 3.85
C PHE A 138 10.21 -0.56 4.05
N ALA A 139 11.12 -0.20 4.96
CA ALA A 139 12.25 -1.04 5.32
C ALA A 139 11.86 -2.38 5.99
N GLU A 140 10.68 -2.44 6.63
CA GLU A 140 10.16 -3.65 7.27
C GLU A 140 9.53 -4.65 6.27
N ILE A 141 9.29 -4.22 5.01
CA ILE A 141 8.55 -5.00 4.00
C ILE A 141 9.50 -5.83 3.11
N GLN A 142 10.80 -5.62 3.22
CA GLN A 142 11.83 -6.30 2.40
C GLN A 142 12.02 -7.77 2.75
#